data_93190ec12d90a1803953df9bcda2f162
#
_entry.id   93190ec12d90a1803953df9bcda2f162
#
_cell.length_a   1.000
_cell.length_b   1.000
_cell.length_c   1.000
_cell.angle_alpha   90.00
_cell.angle_beta   90.00
_cell.angle_gamma   90.00
#
_symmetry.space_group_name_H-M   'P 1'
#
loop_
_entity.id
_entity.type
_entity.pdbx_description
1 polymer ?
#
loop_
_entity_poly.entity_id
_entity_poly.type
_entity_poly.pdbx_seq_one_letter_code
_entity_poly.pdbx_strand_id
1 'polypeptide(L)'
;MINRWIGRTVFAALIAMDSVLGYAQPPITPEKALDYRLAADLHFSPDGTELAFIVRTYRDDYASHIWLMDVTSGAARDITPPKKSERLPQWSPDGQTLGFLSNRTGKAQVYVMPAAGGEPVPITAQKNGVTSFHWSPDGRMIAYLAKDDDAPDEESVPHIADDARNLAHLWLMDIASKKLRSLGQPGFRIDEFQWQNAAHILAVATDMPRIEEFNTALYSISIRDATFTPIAHPPQPFDSLTVSPNGQEFAVRASGANGPLERDLFVGAIGHDTLRSVSAPPDLAVAETRWHTQSVIWARVVDGFYNRLYRLGDAAALRIDLPVSIQSFDVSRDGRVAFAGGDFDHLSEVYIRDTNGTVRQLTHLHQFWNGVPLASTTIFHTKSFDDTDIEAALLKPRPTILGEKHALVLLVHGGPSSNFSAGYSWDTAWAQMLVSHGYEVLLVNPRGSNGYSEKFLEANRGDWGGADFKDLMAVLDAVIARGETDPDRLGIGGWSYGGEMTAWAITQSSRFKAAVAGAAVFDQAAEFQTEKDPAGDEWYFGTPWEHPDVFARNSPSTYIRNAHTPTLILDGEDDASNPVGQSKGLYRALKHFGVETQMVLYPDEGHSPLRWSSNVDMFTRILEWYDRHLQGAR
;
A
#
# COMPACT_ATOMS: atom_id res chain seq x y z
N MET A 1 -35.40 -10.55 70.68
CA MET A 1 -35.02 -9.58 69.63
C MET A 1 -33.52 -9.67 69.35
N ILE A 2 -33.03 -10.77 68.89
CA ILE A 2 -31.67 -10.95 68.39
C ILE A 2 -31.74 -12.05 67.33
N ASN A 3 -31.89 -11.69 66.07
CA ASN A 3 -31.66 -12.57 64.88
C ASN A 3 -32.19 -11.89 63.63
N ARG A 4 -31.48 -10.83 63.18
CA ARG A 4 -31.73 -10.22 61.82
C ARG A 4 -30.58 -9.43 61.26
N TRP A 5 -29.31 -9.68 61.65
CA TRP A 5 -28.18 -8.87 61.17
C TRP A 5 -27.00 -9.67 60.58
N ILE A 6 -27.13 -10.99 60.39
CA ILE A 6 -26.01 -11.81 59.82
C ILE A 6 -26.21 -12.15 58.32
N GLY A 7 -27.40 -11.88 57.76
CA GLY A 7 -27.70 -12.25 56.37
C GLY A 7 -27.35 -11.24 55.27
N ARG A 8 -26.90 -10.01 55.61
CA ARG A 8 -26.63 -8.96 54.58
C ARG A 8 -25.18 -8.69 54.28
N THR A 9 -24.24 -9.18 55.08
CA THR A 9 -22.78 -8.91 54.87
C THR A 9 -22.08 -10.00 54.05
N VAL A 10 -22.67 -11.19 53.92
CA VAL A 10 -22.07 -12.28 53.11
C VAL A 10 -22.48 -12.17 51.64
N PHE A 11 -23.61 -11.53 51.32
CA PHE A 11 -24.02 -11.34 49.91
C PHE A 11 -23.34 -10.18 49.22
N ALA A 12 -22.80 -9.20 49.95
CA ALA A 12 -22.02 -8.10 49.37
C ALA A 12 -20.56 -8.46 49.06
N ALA A 13 -19.99 -9.49 49.72
CA ALA A 13 -18.65 -9.96 49.49
C ALA A 13 -18.53 -10.91 48.27
N LEU A 14 -19.62 -11.59 47.89
CA LEU A 14 -19.64 -12.47 46.71
C LEU A 14 -19.88 -11.70 45.38
N ILE A 15 -20.51 -10.51 45.44
CA ILE A 15 -20.70 -9.66 44.24
C ILE A 15 -19.45 -8.83 43.93
N ALA A 16 -18.54 -8.62 44.88
CA ALA A 16 -17.28 -7.89 44.68
C ALA A 16 -16.13 -8.79 44.22
N MET A 17 -16.27 -10.12 44.21
CA MET A 17 -15.26 -11.06 43.70
C MET A 17 -15.50 -11.48 42.23
N ASP A 18 -16.72 -11.34 41.71
CA ASP A 18 -17.01 -11.64 40.29
C ASP A 18 -16.59 -10.52 39.30
N SER A 19 -16.16 -9.37 39.82
CA SER A 19 -15.73 -8.25 38.97
C SER A 19 -14.20 -8.15 38.74
N VAL A 20 -13.42 -9.14 39.16
CA VAL A 20 -11.94 -9.15 39.04
C VAL A 20 -11.40 -10.32 38.20
N LEU A 21 -12.26 -11.24 37.80
CA LEU A 21 -11.92 -12.16 36.72
C LEU A 21 -12.35 -11.51 35.38
N GLY A 22 -11.64 -10.49 34.97
CA GLY A 22 -11.65 -10.09 33.55
C GLY A 22 -11.25 -11.32 32.74
N TYR A 23 -12.22 -11.91 32.04
CA TYR A 23 -11.94 -12.94 31.06
C TYR A 23 -10.89 -12.36 30.11
N ALA A 24 -9.66 -12.87 30.16
CA ALA A 24 -8.66 -12.53 29.15
C ALA A 24 -9.30 -12.88 27.80
N GLN A 25 -9.50 -11.89 26.97
CA GLN A 25 -10.01 -12.11 25.60
C GLN A 25 -9.07 -13.10 24.91
N PRO A 26 -9.60 -14.06 24.13
CA PRO A 26 -8.74 -14.98 23.39
C PRO A 26 -7.81 -14.19 22.47
N PRO A 27 -6.58 -14.65 22.28
CA PRO A 27 -5.63 -14.00 21.37
C PRO A 27 -6.20 -13.92 19.94
N ILE A 28 -5.73 -12.95 19.17
CA ILE A 28 -6.08 -12.78 17.75
C ILE A 28 -5.46 -13.94 16.97
N THR A 29 -6.27 -14.82 16.40
CA THR A 29 -5.77 -15.92 15.55
C THR A 29 -5.29 -15.38 14.20
N PRO A 30 -4.48 -16.14 13.44
CA PRO A 30 -4.10 -15.78 12.07
C PRO A 30 -5.29 -15.41 11.19
N GLU A 31 -6.35 -16.20 11.21
CA GLU A 31 -7.58 -15.93 10.45
C GLU A 31 -8.27 -14.65 10.93
N LYS A 32 -8.26 -14.37 12.22
CA LYS A 32 -8.86 -13.15 12.75
C LYS A 32 -8.04 -11.92 12.40
N ALA A 33 -6.71 -12.01 12.47
CA ALA A 33 -5.81 -10.92 12.09
C ALA A 33 -6.01 -10.49 10.64
N LEU A 34 -6.23 -11.43 9.74
CA LEU A 34 -6.46 -11.22 8.32
C LEU A 34 -7.92 -10.92 7.95
N ASP A 35 -8.86 -11.07 8.91
CA ASP A 35 -10.28 -10.79 8.71
C ASP A 35 -10.59 -9.30 8.89
N TYR A 36 -10.01 -8.46 8.05
CA TYR A 36 -10.28 -7.04 7.99
C TYR A 36 -10.71 -6.61 6.59
N ARG A 37 -11.28 -5.43 6.50
CA ARG A 37 -11.81 -4.84 5.27
C ARG A 37 -11.14 -3.51 5.00
N LEU A 38 -10.80 -3.25 3.76
CA LEU A 38 -10.21 -2.00 3.31
C LEU A 38 -11.16 -1.31 2.33
N ALA A 39 -11.64 -0.12 2.70
CA ALA A 39 -12.39 0.73 1.80
C ALA A 39 -11.43 1.63 1.01
N ALA A 40 -11.62 1.74 -0.30
CA ALA A 40 -10.80 2.54 -1.20
C ALA A 40 -11.59 2.99 -2.44
N ASP A 41 -10.94 3.73 -3.34
CA ASP A 41 -11.52 4.21 -4.60
C ASP A 41 -12.88 4.89 -4.39
N LEU A 42 -12.91 5.89 -3.50
CA LEU A 42 -14.12 6.65 -3.20
C LEU A 42 -14.44 7.64 -4.31
N HIS A 43 -15.70 7.66 -4.76
CA HIS A 43 -16.18 8.58 -5.79
C HIS A 43 -17.60 9.04 -5.50
N PHE A 44 -17.77 10.35 -5.26
CA PHE A 44 -19.10 10.95 -5.19
C PHE A 44 -19.83 10.90 -6.54
N SER A 45 -21.14 10.67 -6.50
CA SER A 45 -21.99 10.97 -7.65
C SER A 45 -21.90 12.47 -8.02
N PRO A 46 -22.13 12.86 -9.27
CA PRO A 46 -22.00 14.26 -9.70
C PRO A 46 -22.89 15.25 -8.93
N ASP A 47 -24.00 14.79 -8.35
CA ASP A 47 -24.88 15.57 -7.47
C ASP A 47 -24.49 15.50 -5.98
N GLY A 48 -23.51 14.64 -5.63
CA GLY A 48 -23.00 14.48 -4.28
C GLY A 48 -23.94 13.74 -3.33
N THR A 49 -24.98 13.06 -3.82
CA THR A 49 -25.96 12.33 -2.99
C THR A 49 -25.56 10.91 -2.69
N GLU A 50 -24.81 10.27 -3.58
CA GLU A 50 -24.31 8.91 -3.44
C GLU A 50 -22.79 8.88 -3.44
N LEU A 51 -22.23 7.81 -2.85
CA LEU A 51 -20.81 7.50 -2.83
C LEU A 51 -20.63 6.08 -3.35
N ALA A 52 -19.82 5.91 -4.41
CA ALA A 52 -19.34 4.62 -4.85
C ALA A 52 -17.95 4.38 -4.26
N PHE A 53 -17.66 3.18 -3.78
CA PHE A 53 -16.34 2.81 -3.28
C PHE A 53 -16.14 1.30 -3.35
N ILE A 54 -14.89 0.85 -3.27
CA ILE A 54 -14.58 -0.58 -3.18
C ILE A 54 -14.30 -0.98 -1.73
N VAL A 55 -14.62 -2.23 -1.42
CA VAL A 55 -14.22 -2.92 -0.18
C VAL A 55 -13.43 -4.16 -0.58
N ARG A 56 -12.22 -4.32 -0.05
CA ARG A 56 -11.35 -5.50 -0.22
C ARG A 56 -11.28 -6.31 1.06
N THR A 57 -11.17 -7.63 0.91
CA THR A 57 -10.94 -8.54 2.03
C THR A 57 -10.10 -9.74 1.59
N TYR A 58 -9.21 -10.20 2.46
CA TYR A 58 -8.45 -11.44 2.20
C TYR A 58 -9.33 -12.69 2.19
N ARG A 59 -10.51 -12.67 2.82
CA ARG A 59 -11.44 -13.80 2.78
C ARG A 59 -11.90 -14.16 1.37
N ASP A 60 -11.87 -13.22 0.44
CA ASP A 60 -12.20 -13.39 -0.96
C ASP A 60 -10.95 -13.32 -1.86
N ASP A 61 -9.79 -13.80 -1.35
CA ASP A 61 -8.51 -13.75 -2.04
C ASP A 61 -8.18 -12.33 -2.53
N TYR A 62 -8.40 -11.36 -1.65
CA TYR A 62 -8.21 -9.94 -1.89
C TYR A 62 -9.05 -9.35 -3.04
N ALA A 63 -10.11 -10.04 -3.42
CA ALA A 63 -11.07 -9.49 -4.38
C ALA A 63 -11.69 -8.18 -3.86
N SER A 64 -12.02 -7.29 -4.77
CA SER A 64 -12.67 -6.01 -4.46
C SER A 64 -14.15 -6.03 -4.85
N HIS A 65 -14.98 -5.49 -3.95
CA HIS A 65 -16.43 -5.40 -4.09
C HIS A 65 -16.84 -3.95 -4.13
N ILE A 66 -17.73 -3.57 -5.07
CA ILE A 66 -18.25 -2.21 -5.17
C ILE A 66 -19.46 -2.05 -4.26
N TRP A 67 -19.40 -1.01 -3.45
CA TRP A 67 -20.48 -0.58 -2.58
C TRP A 67 -21.02 0.77 -3.05
N LEU A 68 -22.33 0.90 -3.04
CA LEU A 68 -23.02 2.18 -3.21
C LEU A 68 -23.66 2.59 -1.90
N MET A 69 -23.52 3.87 -1.54
CA MET A 69 -24.00 4.43 -0.29
C MET A 69 -24.74 5.73 -0.52
N ASP A 70 -25.91 5.88 0.06
CA ASP A 70 -26.56 7.18 0.23
C ASP A 70 -25.84 7.97 1.34
N VAL A 71 -25.30 9.12 0.98
CA VAL A 71 -24.43 9.92 1.86
C VAL A 71 -25.19 10.50 3.07
N THR A 72 -26.48 10.75 2.90
CA THR A 72 -27.33 11.35 3.95
C THR A 72 -27.73 10.34 5.02
N SER A 73 -28.25 9.20 4.57
CA SER A 73 -28.76 8.14 5.47
C SER A 73 -27.67 7.17 5.93
N GLY A 74 -26.54 7.07 5.20
CA GLY A 74 -25.52 6.04 5.40
C GLY A 74 -25.96 4.65 4.95
N ALA A 75 -27.11 4.52 4.29
CA ALA A 75 -27.57 3.24 3.77
C ALA A 75 -26.65 2.77 2.63
N ALA A 76 -26.01 1.62 2.81
CA ALA A 76 -25.05 1.07 1.86
C ALA A 76 -25.51 -0.29 1.34
N ARG A 77 -25.14 -0.60 0.09
CA ARG A 77 -25.40 -1.89 -0.55
C ARG A 77 -24.19 -2.35 -1.35
N ASP A 78 -23.86 -3.62 -1.23
CA ASP A 78 -22.89 -4.30 -2.10
C ASP A 78 -23.60 -4.64 -3.42
N ILE A 79 -22.98 -4.27 -4.54
CA ILE A 79 -23.51 -4.53 -5.90
C ILE A 79 -22.70 -5.59 -6.66
N THR A 80 -21.70 -6.19 -6.02
CA THR A 80 -20.78 -7.15 -6.62
C THR A 80 -21.29 -8.58 -6.41
N PRO A 81 -21.30 -9.44 -7.44
CA PRO A 81 -21.62 -10.85 -7.27
C PRO A 81 -20.50 -11.58 -6.51
N PRO A 82 -20.83 -12.62 -5.73
CA PRO A 82 -19.86 -13.41 -4.99
C PRO A 82 -18.71 -13.95 -5.86
N LYS A 83 -17.50 -14.00 -5.30
CA LYS A 83 -16.28 -14.55 -5.95
C LYS A 83 -15.86 -13.85 -7.24
N LYS A 84 -16.19 -12.59 -7.39
CA LYS A 84 -15.76 -11.72 -8.49
C LYS A 84 -15.05 -10.50 -7.94
N SER A 85 -14.13 -9.95 -8.72
CA SER A 85 -13.43 -8.73 -8.37
C SER A 85 -13.88 -7.61 -9.29
N GLU A 86 -14.26 -6.49 -8.67
CA GLU A 86 -14.69 -5.28 -9.36
C GLU A 86 -13.93 -4.10 -8.82
N ARG A 87 -13.53 -3.17 -9.69
CA ARG A 87 -12.65 -2.05 -9.35
C ARG A 87 -12.91 -0.84 -10.20
N LEU A 88 -12.33 0.30 -9.83
CA LEU A 88 -12.42 1.59 -10.52
C LEU A 88 -13.88 1.99 -10.79
N PRO A 89 -14.74 2.10 -9.76
CA PRO A 89 -16.09 2.60 -9.96
C PRO A 89 -16.03 4.07 -10.41
N GLN A 90 -16.73 4.42 -11.47
CA GLN A 90 -16.80 5.78 -12.00
C GLN A 90 -18.23 6.12 -12.43
N TRP A 91 -18.74 7.23 -11.94
CA TRP A 91 -20.03 7.75 -12.37
C TRP A 91 -19.93 8.35 -13.78
N SER A 92 -20.95 8.12 -14.59
CA SER A 92 -21.14 8.93 -15.82
C SER A 92 -21.33 10.42 -15.44
N PRO A 93 -20.95 11.35 -16.32
CA PRO A 93 -21.06 12.80 -16.01
C PRO A 93 -22.48 13.29 -15.65
N ASP A 94 -23.52 12.59 -16.09
CA ASP A 94 -24.92 12.85 -15.75
C ASP A 94 -25.40 12.15 -14.46
N GLY A 95 -24.55 11.31 -13.87
CA GLY A 95 -24.85 10.57 -12.65
C GLY A 95 -25.83 9.40 -12.82
N GLN A 96 -26.27 9.09 -14.05
CA GLN A 96 -27.30 8.07 -14.27
C GLN A 96 -26.74 6.66 -14.41
N THR A 97 -25.45 6.52 -14.64
CA THR A 97 -24.79 5.24 -14.90
C THR A 97 -23.51 5.13 -14.09
N LEU A 98 -23.26 3.97 -13.50
CA LEU A 98 -21.99 3.61 -12.90
C LEU A 98 -21.22 2.70 -13.89
N GLY A 99 -19.98 3.09 -14.22
CA GLY A 99 -19.03 2.25 -14.94
C GLY A 99 -18.02 1.66 -13.99
N PHE A 100 -17.51 0.47 -14.27
CA PHE A 100 -16.46 -0.19 -13.48
C PHE A 100 -15.77 -1.30 -14.27
N LEU A 101 -14.62 -1.73 -13.81
CA LEU A 101 -13.95 -2.93 -14.31
C LEU A 101 -14.41 -4.15 -13.53
N SER A 102 -14.70 -5.24 -14.26
CA SER A 102 -15.09 -6.53 -13.67
C SER A 102 -14.45 -7.71 -14.40
N ASN A 103 -13.99 -8.70 -13.65
CA ASN A 103 -13.46 -9.96 -14.18
C ASN A 103 -14.51 -11.08 -14.22
N ARG A 104 -15.81 -10.77 -14.12
CA ARG A 104 -16.90 -11.78 -14.03
C ARG A 104 -17.00 -12.70 -15.25
N THR A 105 -16.45 -12.29 -16.39
CA THR A 105 -16.40 -13.09 -17.63
C THR A 105 -14.98 -13.58 -17.99
N GLY A 106 -14.03 -13.53 -17.06
CA GLY A 106 -12.63 -13.91 -17.28
C GLY A 106 -11.70 -12.73 -17.14
N LYS A 107 -11.06 -12.27 -18.21
CA LYS A 107 -10.23 -11.06 -18.17
C LYS A 107 -11.11 -9.82 -17.90
N ALA A 108 -10.56 -8.81 -17.21
CA ALA A 108 -11.30 -7.61 -16.82
C ALA A 108 -11.86 -6.86 -18.03
N GLN A 109 -13.13 -6.45 -17.95
CA GLN A 109 -13.82 -5.67 -18.96
C GLN A 109 -14.50 -4.46 -18.32
N VAL A 110 -14.80 -3.43 -19.11
CA VAL A 110 -15.66 -2.33 -18.65
C VAL A 110 -17.11 -2.80 -18.64
N TYR A 111 -17.74 -2.68 -17.48
CA TYR A 111 -19.16 -2.89 -17.27
C TYR A 111 -19.85 -1.58 -16.93
N VAL A 112 -21.11 -1.47 -17.31
CA VAL A 112 -21.97 -0.34 -16.92
C VAL A 112 -23.27 -0.85 -16.33
N MET A 113 -23.82 -0.11 -15.36
CA MET A 113 -25.12 -0.37 -14.77
C MET A 113 -25.86 0.93 -14.47
N PRO A 114 -27.21 0.98 -14.51
CA PRO A 114 -27.95 2.14 -14.05
C PRO A 114 -27.66 2.44 -12.57
N ALA A 115 -27.49 3.72 -12.21
CA ALA A 115 -27.28 4.14 -10.82
C ALA A 115 -28.39 3.66 -9.87
N ALA A 116 -29.63 3.68 -10.35
CA ALA A 116 -30.80 3.20 -9.60
C ALA A 116 -30.79 1.67 -9.32
N GLY A 117 -29.84 0.93 -9.90
CA GLY A 117 -29.72 -0.52 -9.80
C GLY A 117 -30.11 -1.22 -11.11
N GLY A 118 -29.79 -2.51 -11.20
CA GLY A 118 -30.00 -3.36 -12.38
C GLY A 118 -28.82 -4.26 -12.63
N GLU A 119 -28.93 -5.15 -13.62
CA GLU A 119 -27.82 -6.03 -13.99
C GLU A 119 -26.74 -5.26 -14.76
N PRO A 120 -25.46 -5.38 -14.34
CA PRO A 120 -24.36 -4.81 -15.09
C PRO A 120 -24.19 -5.46 -16.47
N VAL A 121 -23.94 -4.65 -17.48
CA VAL A 121 -23.74 -5.07 -18.86
C VAL A 121 -22.31 -4.78 -19.30
N PRO A 122 -21.57 -5.75 -19.86
CA PRO A 122 -20.25 -5.51 -20.43
C PRO A 122 -20.39 -4.62 -21.68
N ILE A 123 -19.55 -3.63 -21.78
CA ILE A 123 -19.48 -2.77 -22.96
C ILE A 123 -18.19 -2.99 -23.77
N THR A 124 -17.18 -3.64 -23.18
CA THR A 124 -15.97 -4.06 -23.89
C THR A 124 -15.88 -5.59 -23.95
N ALA A 125 -15.08 -6.08 -24.90
CA ALA A 125 -14.81 -7.51 -25.09
C ALA A 125 -13.36 -7.73 -25.55
N GLN A 126 -12.40 -7.04 -24.93
CA GLN A 126 -10.98 -7.15 -25.27
C GLN A 126 -10.44 -8.51 -24.83
N LYS A 127 -9.77 -9.21 -25.75
CA LYS A 127 -9.19 -10.54 -25.50
C LYS A 127 -8.21 -10.54 -24.32
N ASN A 128 -7.37 -9.50 -24.25
CA ASN A 128 -6.35 -9.34 -23.21
C ASN A 128 -6.84 -8.56 -21.98
N GLY A 129 -8.14 -8.19 -21.96
CA GLY A 129 -8.74 -7.41 -20.88
C GLY A 129 -8.49 -5.91 -20.99
N VAL A 130 -9.08 -5.17 -20.06
CA VAL A 130 -8.97 -3.71 -19.91
C VAL A 130 -8.30 -3.40 -18.58
N THR A 131 -7.33 -2.47 -18.60
CA THR A 131 -6.57 -2.10 -17.39
C THR A 131 -7.11 -0.86 -16.70
N SER A 132 -7.59 0.13 -17.47
CA SER A 132 -8.19 1.37 -16.97
C SER A 132 -9.20 1.93 -17.96
N PHE A 133 -10.12 2.79 -17.50
CA PHE A 133 -11.08 3.48 -18.37
C PHE A 133 -11.52 4.81 -17.77
N HIS A 134 -11.99 5.73 -18.62
CA HIS A 134 -12.60 7.00 -18.21
C HIS A 134 -13.72 7.41 -19.14
N TRP A 135 -14.81 7.95 -18.57
CA TRP A 135 -15.88 8.59 -19.31
C TRP A 135 -15.42 9.88 -19.97
N SER A 136 -15.86 10.14 -21.20
CA SER A 136 -15.71 11.47 -21.79
C SER A 136 -16.50 12.52 -21.00
N PRO A 137 -16.08 13.80 -20.96
CA PRO A 137 -16.77 14.85 -20.21
C PRO A 137 -18.25 15.04 -20.58
N ASP A 138 -18.64 14.69 -21.80
CA ASP A 138 -20.03 14.74 -22.29
C ASP A 138 -20.82 13.43 -22.10
N GLY A 139 -20.18 12.39 -21.54
CA GLY A 139 -20.77 11.08 -21.29
C GLY A 139 -21.05 10.23 -22.53
N ARG A 140 -20.63 10.65 -23.74
CA ARG A 140 -20.92 9.94 -24.98
C ARG A 140 -19.96 8.82 -25.31
N MET A 141 -18.73 8.91 -24.81
CA MET A 141 -17.67 7.97 -25.08
C MET A 141 -17.03 7.45 -23.80
N ILE A 142 -16.43 6.28 -23.92
CA ILE A 142 -15.47 5.77 -22.93
C ILE A 142 -14.14 5.59 -23.64
N ALA A 143 -13.08 6.13 -23.03
CA ALA A 143 -11.71 5.79 -23.38
C ALA A 143 -11.21 4.70 -22.42
N TYR A 144 -10.38 3.76 -22.90
CA TYR A 144 -9.82 2.69 -22.08
C TYR A 144 -8.48 2.20 -22.61
N LEU A 145 -7.66 1.64 -21.73
CA LEU A 145 -6.40 0.99 -22.07
C LEU A 145 -6.57 -0.52 -22.17
N ALA A 146 -6.06 -1.09 -23.26
CA ALA A 146 -6.00 -2.53 -23.48
C ALA A 146 -4.85 -2.86 -24.43
N LYS A 147 -4.24 -4.06 -24.28
CA LYS A 147 -3.37 -4.64 -25.32
C LYS A 147 -4.21 -5.00 -26.53
N ASP A 148 -3.59 -5.01 -27.70
CA ASP A 148 -4.26 -5.46 -28.94
C ASP A 148 -4.64 -6.94 -28.86
N ASP A 149 -5.65 -7.35 -29.62
CA ASP A 149 -6.15 -8.73 -29.58
C ASP A 149 -5.17 -9.78 -30.12
N ASP A 150 -4.18 -9.35 -30.92
CA ASP A 150 -3.10 -10.19 -31.43
C ASP A 150 -1.86 -10.23 -30.53
N ALA A 151 -1.88 -9.49 -29.42
CA ALA A 151 -0.83 -9.60 -28.40
C ALA A 151 -0.74 -11.05 -27.90
N PRO A 152 0.47 -11.59 -27.72
CA PRO A 152 0.66 -12.94 -27.21
C PRO A 152 0.08 -13.08 -25.80
N ASP A 153 -0.48 -14.26 -25.51
CA ASP A 153 -0.85 -14.65 -24.17
C ASP A 153 0.42 -15.17 -23.46
N GLU A 154 1.02 -14.32 -22.64
CA GLU A 154 2.28 -14.60 -21.95
C GLU A 154 2.22 -15.83 -21.04
N GLU A 155 1.04 -16.20 -20.57
CA GLU A 155 0.86 -17.40 -19.73
C GLU A 155 0.93 -18.71 -20.51
N SER A 156 0.66 -18.70 -21.83
CA SER A 156 0.46 -19.92 -22.63
C SER A 156 1.45 -20.12 -23.76
N VAL A 157 2.23 -19.10 -24.15
CA VAL A 157 3.15 -19.20 -25.29
C VAL A 157 4.52 -18.57 -24.94
N PRO A 158 5.63 -19.04 -25.55
CA PRO A 158 6.91 -18.36 -25.46
C PRO A 158 6.79 -16.91 -25.95
N HIS A 159 7.30 -15.97 -25.17
CA HIS A 159 7.29 -14.55 -25.51
C HIS A 159 8.71 -14.03 -25.76
N ILE A 160 8.79 -12.94 -26.52
CA ILE A 160 10.02 -12.22 -26.78
C ILE A 160 10.00 -11.00 -25.85
N ALA A 161 11.09 -10.79 -25.10
CA ALA A 161 11.29 -9.54 -24.38
C ALA A 161 11.20 -8.38 -25.38
N ASP A 162 10.64 -7.26 -24.98
CA ASP A 162 10.43 -6.07 -25.82
C ASP A 162 9.50 -6.27 -27.04
N ASP A 163 8.62 -7.28 -27.01
CA ASP A 163 7.62 -7.45 -28.06
C ASP A 163 6.62 -6.27 -28.06
N ALA A 164 6.68 -5.45 -29.09
CA ALA A 164 5.82 -4.28 -29.25
C ALA A 164 4.31 -4.60 -29.21
N ARG A 165 3.92 -5.87 -29.46
CA ARG A 165 2.53 -6.32 -29.35
C ARG A 165 2.03 -6.38 -27.90
N ASN A 166 2.92 -6.37 -26.90
CA ASN A 166 2.58 -6.35 -25.48
C ASN A 166 2.24 -4.97 -24.94
N LEU A 167 2.38 -3.92 -25.75
CA LEU A 167 2.11 -2.56 -25.33
C LEU A 167 0.61 -2.30 -25.19
N ALA A 168 0.23 -1.55 -24.15
CA ALA A 168 -1.14 -1.10 -24.00
C ALA A 168 -1.42 0.12 -24.88
N HIS A 169 -2.51 0.06 -25.61
CA HIS A 169 -3.00 1.13 -26.47
C HIS A 169 -4.29 1.75 -25.94
N LEU A 170 -4.53 3.00 -26.35
CA LEU A 170 -5.75 3.72 -26.03
C LEU A 170 -6.85 3.40 -27.05
N TRP A 171 -8.01 3.03 -26.54
CA TRP A 171 -9.20 2.70 -27.31
C TRP A 171 -10.32 3.66 -26.98
N LEU A 172 -11.14 3.99 -27.97
CA LEU A 172 -12.39 4.74 -27.79
C LEU A 172 -13.59 3.87 -28.13
N MET A 173 -14.63 3.97 -27.31
CA MET A 173 -15.94 3.41 -27.58
C MET A 173 -17.00 4.52 -27.56
N ASP A 174 -17.79 4.64 -28.60
CA ASP A 174 -19.04 5.39 -28.60
C ASP A 174 -20.14 4.53 -27.96
N ILE A 175 -20.72 5.01 -26.89
CA ILE A 175 -21.65 4.23 -26.04
C ILE A 175 -22.95 3.90 -26.79
N ALA A 176 -23.48 4.85 -27.56
CA ALA A 176 -24.75 4.68 -28.24
C ALA A 176 -24.66 3.72 -29.43
N SER A 177 -23.62 3.88 -30.26
CA SER A 177 -23.41 3.06 -31.47
C SER A 177 -22.59 1.80 -31.21
N LYS A 178 -21.91 1.70 -30.04
CA LYS A 178 -20.91 0.67 -29.70
C LYS A 178 -19.75 0.58 -30.70
N LYS A 179 -19.50 1.66 -31.44
CA LYS A 179 -18.39 1.71 -32.40
C LYS A 179 -17.08 1.88 -31.66
N LEU A 180 -16.13 0.98 -31.96
CA LEU A 180 -14.77 0.99 -31.42
C LEU A 180 -13.81 1.67 -32.38
N ARG A 181 -12.81 2.34 -31.84
CA ARG A 181 -11.68 2.91 -32.57
C ARG A 181 -10.43 2.90 -31.70
N SER A 182 -9.31 2.39 -32.24
CA SER A 182 -8.00 2.54 -31.62
C SER A 182 -7.46 3.95 -31.84
N LEU A 183 -6.82 4.52 -30.81
CA LEU A 183 -5.97 5.70 -30.86
C LEU A 183 -4.49 5.34 -30.67
N GLY A 184 -4.14 4.04 -30.60
CA GLY A 184 -2.76 3.60 -30.47
C GLY A 184 -1.92 3.95 -31.69
N GLN A 185 -0.64 4.21 -31.45
CA GLN A 185 0.39 4.30 -32.49
C GLN A 185 1.39 3.15 -32.31
N PRO A 186 1.85 2.51 -33.39
CA PRO A 186 2.84 1.45 -33.29
C PRO A 186 4.10 1.92 -32.53
N GLY A 187 4.56 1.13 -31.57
CA GLY A 187 5.73 1.42 -30.75
C GLY A 187 5.50 2.35 -29.57
N PHE A 188 4.32 2.93 -29.42
CA PHE A 188 3.98 3.71 -28.22
C PHE A 188 3.41 2.83 -27.12
N ARG A 189 3.91 2.98 -25.89
CA ARG A 189 3.28 2.51 -24.67
C ARG A 189 2.55 3.66 -24.01
N ILE A 190 1.31 3.43 -23.56
CA ILE A 190 0.54 4.40 -22.79
C ILE A 190 0.32 3.80 -21.40
N ASP A 191 0.79 4.50 -20.36
CA ASP A 191 0.74 4.03 -18.99
C ASP A 191 -0.49 4.59 -18.26
N GLU A 192 -0.85 5.85 -18.53
CA GLU A 192 -1.96 6.56 -17.88
C GLU A 192 -2.59 7.56 -18.83
N PHE A 193 -3.87 7.88 -18.65
CA PHE A 193 -4.54 8.91 -19.45
C PHE A 193 -5.69 9.57 -18.70
N GLN A 194 -6.04 10.81 -19.12
CA GLN A 194 -7.19 11.55 -18.64
C GLN A 194 -7.80 12.38 -19.78
N TRP A 195 -9.13 12.54 -19.77
CA TRP A 195 -9.78 13.46 -20.70
C TRP A 195 -9.42 14.91 -20.38
N GLN A 196 -8.86 15.61 -21.34
CA GLN A 196 -8.69 17.06 -21.28
C GLN A 196 -10.01 17.78 -21.55
N ASN A 197 -10.67 17.37 -22.63
CA ASN A 197 -11.97 17.88 -23.09
C ASN A 197 -12.60 16.87 -24.08
N ALA A 198 -13.73 17.21 -24.70
CA ALA A 198 -14.40 16.32 -25.65
C ALA A 198 -13.61 16.04 -26.94
N ALA A 199 -12.48 16.71 -27.19
CA ALA A 199 -11.68 16.55 -28.41
C ALA A 199 -10.26 16.01 -28.16
N HIS A 200 -9.77 16.05 -26.92
CA HIS A 200 -8.39 15.68 -26.58
C HIS A 200 -8.34 14.86 -25.28
N ILE A 201 -7.37 13.95 -25.27
CA ILE A 201 -6.97 13.15 -24.10
C ILE A 201 -5.51 13.49 -23.78
N LEU A 202 -5.18 13.68 -22.50
CA LEU A 202 -3.81 13.71 -22.02
C LEU A 202 -3.37 12.31 -21.68
N ALA A 203 -2.14 11.94 -22.01
CA ALA A 203 -1.57 10.63 -21.74
C ALA A 203 -0.13 10.70 -21.27
N VAL A 204 0.21 9.92 -20.27
CA VAL A 204 1.60 9.56 -19.92
C VAL A 204 2.00 8.44 -20.85
N ALA A 205 2.97 8.67 -21.72
CA ALA A 205 3.33 7.72 -22.76
C ALA A 205 4.82 7.83 -23.16
N THR A 206 5.30 6.79 -23.83
CA THR A 206 6.67 6.77 -24.43
C THR A 206 6.65 6.09 -25.79
N ASP A 207 7.51 6.56 -26.70
CA ASP A 207 7.81 5.93 -27.97
C ASP A 207 9.07 5.04 -27.91
N MET A 208 9.72 4.97 -26.74
CA MET A 208 10.88 4.12 -26.45
C MET A 208 10.62 3.28 -25.20
N PRO A 209 9.69 2.31 -25.23
CA PRO A 209 9.30 1.55 -24.06
C PRO A 209 10.40 0.56 -23.65
N ARG A 210 11.28 1.00 -22.76
CA ARG A 210 12.31 0.18 -22.11
C ARG A 210 11.97 0.05 -20.63
N ILE A 211 12.26 -1.09 -20.05
CA ILE A 211 12.01 -1.34 -18.61
C ILE A 211 13.12 -0.74 -17.74
N GLU A 212 14.30 -0.54 -18.30
CA GLU A 212 15.47 -0.04 -17.57
C GLU A 212 15.52 1.48 -17.46
N GLU A 213 14.62 2.21 -18.14
CA GLU A 213 14.69 3.66 -18.20
C GLU A 213 13.35 4.33 -17.88
N PHE A 214 13.41 5.39 -17.10
CA PHE A 214 12.28 6.32 -16.92
C PHE A 214 12.27 7.30 -18.09
N ASN A 215 11.51 7.01 -19.14
CA ASN A 215 11.53 7.77 -20.41
C ASN A 215 10.13 8.18 -20.90
N THR A 216 9.17 8.40 -20.00
CA THR A 216 7.83 8.84 -20.35
C THR A 216 7.76 10.35 -20.58
N ALA A 217 6.77 10.80 -21.34
CA ALA A 217 6.42 12.20 -21.50
C ALA A 217 4.90 12.38 -21.47
N LEU A 218 4.44 13.61 -21.28
CA LEU A 218 3.03 13.95 -21.33
C LEU A 218 2.66 14.35 -22.76
N TYR A 219 1.68 13.65 -23.33
CA TYR A 219 1.16 13.90 -24.68
C TYR A 219 -0.29 14.37 -24.62
N SER A 220 -0.66 15.23 -25.57
CA SER A 220 -2.05 15.48 -25.94
C SER A 220 -2.40 14.64 -27.16
N ILE A 221 -3.45 13.83 -27.07
CA ILE A 221 -3.92 12.94 -28.13
C ILE A 221 -5.22 13.48 -28.69
N SER A 222 -5.23 13.83 -29.98
CA SER A 222 -6.47 14.23 -30.68
C SER A 222 -7.36 13.03 -30.92
N ILE A 223 -8.60 13.06 -30.42
CA ILE A 223 -9.54 11.97 -30.69
C ILE A 223 -10.01 11.92 -32.13
N ARG A 224 -9.82 12.99 -32.92
CA ARG A 224 -10.25 13.05 -34.32
C ARG A 224 -9.39 12.18 -35.23
N ASP A 225 -8.07 12.29 -35.12
CA ASP A 225 -7.10 11.73 -36.05
C ASP A 225 -5.95 10.94 -35.38
N ALA A 226 -6.07 10.72 -34.06
CA ALA A 226 -5.06 10.00 -33.25
C ALA A 226 -3.65 10.65 -33.31
N THR A 227 -3.55 11.96 -33.49
CA THR A 227 -2.27 12.67 -33.46
C THR A 227 -1.79 12.82 -32.02
N PHE A 228 -0.55 12.39 -31.74
CA PHE A 228 0.15 12.57 -30.47
C PHE A 228 1.00 13.84 -30.54
N THR A 229 0.75 14.77 -29.67
CA THR A 229 1.51 16.03 -29.55
C THR A 229 2.17 16.07 -28.17
N PRO A 230 3.51 16.05 -28.05
CA PRO A 230 4.17 16.19 -26.75
C PRO A 230 3.86 17.57 -26.16
N ILE A 231 3.54 17.66 -24.87
CA ILE A 231 3.20 18.90 -24.19
C ILE A 231 4.06 19.21 -22.99
N ALA A 232 4.64 18.20 -22.34
CA ALA A 232 5.55 18.40 -21.21
C ALA A 232 6.44 17.19 -20.97
N HIS A 233 7.60 17.43 -20.35
CA HIS A 233 8.53 16.43 -19.86
C HIS A 233 8.74 16.64 -18.35
N PRO A 234 7.83 16.14 -17.48
CA PRO A 234 8.01 16.23 -16.04
C PRO A 234 9.29 15.51 -15.59
N PRO A 235 9.83 15.84 -14.40
CA PRO A 235 10.90 15.05 -13.81
C PRO A 235 10.52 13.57 -13.72
N GLN A 236 11.47 12.68 -13.99
CA GLN A 236 11.23 11.24 -14.10
C GLN A 236 11.55 10.47 -12.82
N PRO A 237 10.79 9.44 -12.50
CA PRO A 237 9.51 9.07 -13.11
C PRO A 237 8.37 9.97 -12.66
N PHE A 238 7.27 10.00 -13.41
CA PHE A 238 6.05 10.71 -13.02
C PHE A 238 4.80 9.87 -13.30
N ASP A 239 3.73 10.15 -12.54
CA ASP A 239 2.47 9.43 -12.56
C ASP A 239 1.30 10.29 -12.03
N SER A 240 0.14 9.66 -11.81
CA SER A 240 -1.05 10.25 -11.18
C SER A 240 -1.54 11.52 -11.89
N LEU A 241 -1.62 11.43 -13.21
CA LEU A 241 -2.11 12.51 -14.06
C LEU A 241 -3.55 12.89 -13.69
N THR A 242 -3.76 14.15 -13.37
CA THR A 242 -5.09 14.75 -13.21
C THR A 242 -5.23 16.02 -14.06
N VAL A 243 -6.46 16.33 -14.46
CA VAL A 243 -6.76 17.49 -15.31
C VAL A 243 -7.70 18.43 -14.57
N SER A 244 -7.44 19.74 -14.67
CA SER A 244 -8.27 20.76 -14.05
C SER A 244 -9.69 20.76 -14.64
N PRO A 245 -10.71 21.20 -13.89
CA PRO A 245 -12.10 21.17 -14.34
C PRO A 245 -12.39 21.91 -15.65
N ASN A 246 -11.59 22.90 -16.01
CA ASN A 246 -11.72 23.63 -17.29
C ASN A 246 -10.85 23.06 -18.42
N GLY A 247 -10.04 22.01 -18.15
CA GLY A 247 -9.17 21.38 -19.13
C GLY A 247 -7.98 22.23 -19.59
N GLN A 248 -7.57 23.27 -18.82
CA GLN A 248 -6.46 24.16 -19.18
C GLN A 248 -5.16 23.85 -18.47
N GLU A 249 -5.22 23.13 -17.35
CA GLU A 249 -4.08 22.74 -16.54
C GLU A 249 -4.11 21.23 -16.25
N PHE A 250 -2.95 20.68 -15.98
CA PHE A 250 -2.78 19.31 -15.49
C PHE A 250 -1.93 19.31 -14.23
N ALA A 251 -2.08 18.26 -13.44
CA ALA A 251 -1.18 17.98 -12.32
C ALA A 251 -0.67 16.54 -12.42
N VAL A 252 0.59 16.33 -12.06
CA VAL A 252 1.27 15.03 -12.01
C VAL A 252 2.07 14.94 -10.74
N ARG A 253 2.20 13.75 -10.18
CA ARG A 253 3.24 13.46 -9.20
C ARG A 253 4.52 13.13 -9.97
N ALA A 254 5.62 13.78 -9.66
CA ALA A 254 6.88 13.57 -10.33
C ALA A 254 8.03 13.56 -9.33
N SER A 255 9.17 13.05 -9.76
CA SER A 255 10.37 13.01 -8.94
C SER A 255 10.76 14.40 -8.47
N GLY A 256 11.28 14.49 -7.24
CA GLY A 256 11.94 15.66 -6.73
C GLY A 256 13.25 15.98 -7.47
N ALA A 257 13.95 16.99 -6.97
CA ALA A 257 15.17 17.49 -7.63
C ALA A 257 16.34 16.48 -7.61
N ASN A 258 16.32 15.51 -6.68
CA ASN A 258 17.48 14.66 -6.39
C ASN A 258 17.28 13.18 -6.74
N GLY A 259 16.08 12.74 -7.12
CA GLY A 259 15.91 11.33 -7.48
C GLY A 259 14.48 10.85 -7.70
N PRO A 260 14.31 9.59 -8.14
CA PRO A 260 13.03 9.05 -8.60
C PRO A 260 12.05 8.69 -7.47
N LEU A 261 12.46 8.72 -6.22
CA LEU A 261 11.68 8.17 -5.10
C LEU A 261 10.72 9.18 -4.48
N GLU A 262 11.10 10.44 -4.39
CA GLU A 262 10.22 11.49 -3.89
C GLU A 262 9.16 11.82 -4.95
N ARG A 263 7.95 12.05 -4.49
CA ARG A 263 6.79 12.36 -5.34
C ARG A 263 6.20 13.72 -4.98
N ASP A 264 6.77 14.74 -5.57
CA ASP A 264 6.24 16.08 -5.53
C ASP A 264 5.05 16.24 -6.48
N LEU A 265 4.15 17.18 -6.16
CA LEU A 265 3.09 17.57 -7.05
C LEU A 265 3.54 18.71 -7.95
N PHE A 266 3.49 18.49 -9.26
CA PHE A 266 3.74 19.52 -10.26
C PHE A 266 2.46 19.87 -11.01
N VAL A 267 2.26 21.16 -11.28
CA VAL A 267 1.16 21.67 -12.07
C VAL A 267 1.72 22.40 -13.30
N GLY A 268 1.18 22.06 -14.47
CA GLY A 268 1.51 22.69 -15.74
C GLY A 268 0.27 23.21 -16.47
N ALA A 269 0.43 24.28 -17.24
CA ALA A 269 -0.60 24.78 -18.14
C ALA A 269 -0.44 24.13 -19.52
N ILE A 270 -1.53 23.70 -20.14
CA ILE A 270 -1.49 23.07 -21.46
C ILE A 270 -1.07 24.11 -22.51
N GLY A 271 -0.06 23.74 -23.29
CA GLY A 271 0.57 24.64 -24.27
C GLY A 271 1.72 25.49 -23.74
N HIS A 272 2.16 25.24 -22.51
CA HIS A 272 3.32 25.87 -21.89
C HIS A 272 4.28 24.81 -21.33
N ASP A 273 5.59 24.97 -21.51
CA ASP A 273 6.59 24.01 -21.06
C ASP A 273 6.98 24.16 -19.56
N THR A 274 6.39 25.11 -18.87
CA THR A 274 6.75 25.41 -17.49
C THR A 274 5.89 24.63 -16.50
N LEU A 275 6.55 23.89 -15.63
CA LEU A 275 5.93 23.23 -14.46
C LEU A 275 6.24 24.03 -13.21
N ARG A 276 5.26 24.15 -12.31
CA ARG A 276 5.46 24.67 -10.97
C ARG A 276 5.25 23.58 -9.93
N SER A 277 6.17 23.44 -8.98
CA SER A 277 5.95 22.59 -7.83
C SER A 277 4.84 23.17 -6.94
N VAL A 278 3.96 22.33 -6.45
CA VAL A 278 2.86 22.64 -5.53
C VAL A 278 2.98 21.71 -4.33
N SER A 279 4.15 21.74 -3.70
CA SER A 279 4.40 20.87 -2.56
C SER A 279 3.60 21.27 -1.34
N ALA A 280 3.11 20.29 -0.63
CA ALA A 280 2.41 20.44 0.64
C ALA A 280 3.16 19.64 1.70
N PRO A 281 3.32 20.16 2.84
CA PRO A 281 4.39 21.03 3.24
C PRO A 281 5.72 20.72 2.54
N PRO A 282 6.69 21.60 2.49
CA PRO A 282 7.95 21.30 1.83
C PRO A 282 8.50 19.97 2.34
N ASP A 283 8.91 19.14 1.40
CA ASP A 283 9.58 17.86 1.62
C ASP A 283 8.70 16.65 2.05
N LEU A 284 7.36 16.69 1.89
CA LEU A 284 6.51 15.52 2.12
C LEU A 284 5.89 14.98 0.83
N ALA A 285 5.93 13.67 0.67
CA ALA A 285 5.44 13.00 -0.53
C ALA A 285 3.92 13.06 -0.68
N VAL A 286 3.47 13.49 -1.86
CA VAL A 286 2.05 13.44 -2.24
C VAL A 286 1.70 12.04 -2.72
N ALA A 287 0.66 11.44 -2.14
CA ALA A 287 0.25 10.08 -2.45
C ALA A 287 -1.00 10.00 -3.35
N GLU A 288 -1.91 10.98 -3.28
CA GLU A 288 -3.14 11.02 -4.05
C GLU A 288 -3.62 12.45 -4.20
N THR A 289 -4.21 12.81 -5.35
CA THR A 289 -4.70 14.17 -5.62
C THR A 289 -6.09 14.16 -6.22
N ARG A 290 -6.85 15.23 -5.94
CA ARG A 290 -8.14 15.51 -6.57
C ARG A 290 -8.26 17.00 -6.87
N TRP A 291 -8.52 17.36 -8.12
CA TRP A 291 -8.96 18.71 -8.47
C TRP A 291 -10.37 18.95 -7.94
N HIS A 292 -10.57 20.05 -7.23
CA HIS A 292 -11.92 20.46 -6.77
C HIS A 292 -12.45 21.65 -7.55
N THR A 293 -11.66 22.74 -7.61
CA THR A 293 -11.96 23.92 -8.42
C THR A 293 -10.73 24.23 -9.27
N GLN A 294 -10.84 25.25 -10.15
CA GLN A 294 -9.71 25.63 -11.00
C GLN A 294 -8.40 25.89 -10.23
N SER A 295 -8.48 26.46 -9.04
CA SER A 295 -7.31 26.85 -8.24
C SER A 295 -7.10 26.00 -6.98
N VAL A 296 -7.86 24.92 -6.77
CA VAL A 296 -7.79 24.12 -5.54
C VAL A 296 -7.61 22.64 -5.88
N ILE A 297 -6.51 22.08 -5.40
CA ILE A 297 -6.24 20.65 -5.41
C ILE A 297 -6.28 20.15 -3.96
N TRP A 298 -6.93 19.02 -3.74
CA TRP A 298 -6.84 18.28 -2.50
C TRP A 298 -5.80 17.18 -2.67
N ALA A 299 -4.97 16.99 -1.64
CA ALA A 299 -3.89 16.01 -1.68
C ALA A 299 -3.84 15.18 -0.39
N ARG A 300 -3.70 13.88 -0.53
CA ARG A 300 -3.27 13.00 0.55
C ARG A 300 -1.75 12.98 0.55
N VAL A 301 -1.17 13.25 1.70
CA VAL A 301 0.26 13.42 1.91
C VAL A 301 0.72 12.44 2.99
N VAL A 302 1.85 11.80 2.77
CA VAL A 302 2.49 10.91 3.74
C VAL A 302 3.25 11.75 4.75
N ASP A 303 2.96 11.61 6.05
CA ASP A 303 3.53 12.38 7.16
C ASP A 303 3.87 11.42 8.31
N GLY A 304 5.04 10.82 8.27
CA GLY A 304 5.48 9.79 9.20
C GLY A 304 4.54 8.57 9.19
N PHE A 305 4.04 8.18 10.35
CA PHE A 305 3.05 7.10 10.46
C PHE A 305 1.66 7.48 9.94
N TYR A 306 1.38 8.73 9.60
CA TYR A 306 0.05 9.16 9.21
C TYR A 306 -0.02 9.62 7.75
N ASN A 307 -1.11 9.32 7.11
CA ASN A 307 -1.52 10.00 5.89
C ASN A 307 -2.46 11.14 6.26
N ARG A 308 -2.14 12.34 5.80
CA ARG A 308 -2.85 13.58 6.09
C ARG A 308 -3.50 14.17 4.84
N LEU A 309 -4.60 14.88 5.03
CA LEU A 309 -5.27 15.58 3.95
C LEU A 309 -4.86 17.06 3.94
N TYR A 310 -4.49 17.54 2.77
CA TYR A 310 -4.17 18.95 2.53
C TYR A 310 -5.05 19.54 1.44
N ARG A 311 -5.38 20.80 1.59
CA ARG A 311 -5.96 21.62 0.55
C ARG A 311 -4.88 22.56 0.02
N LEU A 312 -4.53 22.37 -1.24
CA LEU A 312 -3.51 23.12 -1.96
C LEU A 312 -4.19 24.15 -2.87
N GLY A 313 -3.64 25.37 -2.96
CA GLY A 313 -4.18 26.43 -3.78
C GLY A 313 -3.15 27.54 -3.98
N ASP A 314 -3.59 28.75 -4.35
CA ASP A 314 -2.73 29.93 -4.53
C ASP A 314 -2.12 30.45 -3.21
N ALA A 315 -2.69 30.06 -2.09
CA ALA A 315 -2.19 30.34 -0.74
C ALA A 315 -1.35 29.17 -0.21
N ALA A 316 -0.78 29.35 0.99
CA ALA A 316 -0.07 28.27 1.69
C ALA A 316 -0.97 27.01 1.84
N ALA A 317 -0.35 25.84 1.76
CA ALA A 317 -1.03 24.55 1.98
C ALA A 317 -1.75 24.54 3.33
N LEU A 318 -3.02 24.15 3.31
CA LEU A 318 -3.86 24.05 4.52
C LEU A 318 -4.08 22.58 4.86
N ARG A 319 -3.54 22.14 6.00
CA ARG A 319 -3.83 20.82 6.56
C ARG A 319 -5.29 20.77 7.04
N ILE A 320 -5.96 19.68 6.71
CA ILE A 320 -7.31 19.38 7.17
C ILE A 320 -7.21 18.33 8.26
N ASP A 321 -7.59 18.70 9.47
CA ASP A 321 -7.57 17.76 10.60
C ASP A 321 -8.70 16.75 10.46
N LEU A 322 -8.32 15.47 10.43
CA LEU A 322 -9.20 14.31 10.40
C LEU A 322 -8.86 13.39 11.58
N PRO A 323 -9.85 12.63 12.11
CA PRO A 323 -9.68 11.83 13.32
C PRO A 323 -8.78 10.60 13.14
N VAL A 324 -8.51 10.19 11.91
CA VAL A 324 -7.76 8.97 11.56
C VAL A 324 -6.74 9.25 10.46
N SER A 325 -5.82 8.31 10.24
CA SER A 325 -4.97 8.27 9.06
C SER A 325 -5.79 7.88 7.84
N ILE A 326 -5.71 8.65 6.76
CA ILE A 326 -6.54 8.43 5.57
C ILE A 326 -5.86 7.49 4.56
N GLN A 327 -6.64 6.61 3.94
CA GLN A 327 -6.17 5.67 2.92
C GLN A 327 -6.63 6.06 1.52
N SER A 328 -7.83 6.64 1.41
CA SER A 328 -8.41 7.14 0.16
C SER A 328 -9.41 8.25 0.48
N PHE A 329 -9.65 9.14 -0.47
CA PHE A 329 -10.62 10.23 -0.29
C PHE A 329 -11.23 10.66 -1.62
N ASP A 330 -12.37 11.36 -1.54
CA ASP A 330 -12.93 12.13 -2.64
C ASP A 330 -13.59 13.42 -2.12
N VAL A 331 -13.77 14.39 -3.01
CA VAL A 331 -14.33 15.72 -2.68
C VAL A 331 -15.52 16.01 -3.58
N SER A 332 -16.69 16.20 -2.98
CA SER A 332 -17.90 16.57 -3.69
C SER A 332 -17.85 18.02 -4.20
N ARG A 333 -18.67 18.34 -5.19
CA ARG A 333 -18.74 19.70 -5.78
C ARG A 333 -19.02 20.80 -4.77
N ASP A 334 -19.77 20.51 -3.72
CA ASP A 334 -20.08 21.45 -2.63
C ASP A 334 -18.99 21.51 -1.53
N GLY A 335 -17.92 20.73 -1.66
CA GLY A 335 -16.74 20.78 -0.78
C GLY A 335 -16.82 19.86 0.44
N ARG A 336 -17.76 18.91 0.52
CA ARG A 336 -17.73 17.82 1.47
C ARG A 336 -16.61 16.83 1.09
N VAL A 337 -16.00 16.19 2.08
CA VAL A 337 -14.94 15.21 1.87
C VAL A 337 -15.41 13.86 2.39
N ALA A 338 -15.49 12.87 1.51
CA ALA A 338 -15.57 11.47 1.90
C ALA A 338 -14.14 10.90 2.04
N PHE A 339 -13.88 10.12 3.05
CA PHE A 339 -12.58 9.48 3.23
C PHE A 339 -12.71 8.13 3.90
N ALA A 340 -11.84 7.21 3.52
CA ALA A 340 -11.64 5.94 4.19
C ALA A 340 -10.35 6.02 5.01
N GLY A 341 -10.35 5.46 6.21
CA GLY A 341 -9.16 5.46 7.05
C GLY A 341 -9.38 4.82 8.42
N GLY A 342 -8.27 4.63 9.11
CA GLY A 342 -8.17 4.05 10.44
C GLY A 342 -6.86 4.47 11.09
N ASP A 343 -6.60 3.93 12.26
CA ASP A 343 -5.32 4.10 12.97
C ASP A 343 -4.95 2.80 13.71
N PHE A 344 -3.95 2.84 14.59
CA PHE A 344 -3.54 1.66 15.36
C PHE A 344 -4.62 1.13 16.32
N ASP A 345 -5.56 1.98 16.74
CA ASP A 345 -6.64 1.64 17.68
C ASP A 345 -7.99 1.41 16.97
N HIS A 346 -8.11 1.80 15.70
CA HIS A 346 -9.37 1.74 14.94
C HIS A 346 -9.13 1.17 13.54
N LEU A 347 -9.87 0.11 13.22
CA LEU A 347 -9.90 -0.44 11.87
C LEU A 347 -10.52 0.55 10.88
N SER A 348 -10.18 0.40 9.58
CA SER A 348 -10.59 1.33 8.53
C SER A 348 -12.10 1.37 8.33
N GLU A 349 -12.68 2.57 8.37
CA GLU A 349 -14.09 2.83 8.08
C GLU A 349 -14.21 3.98 7.08
N VAL A 350 -15.40 4.18 6.51
CA VAL A 350 -15.71 5.32 5.65
C VAL A 350 -16.35 6.43 6.47
N TYR A 351 -15.90 7.64 6.27
CA TYR A 351 -16.34 8.84 6.95
C TYR A 351 -16.72 9.92 5.94
N ILE A 352 -17.51 10.89 6.39
CA ILE A 352 -17.73 12.14 5.69
C ILE A 352 -17.42 13.32 6.60
N ARG A 353 -16.74 14.31 6.05
CA ARG A 353 -16.54 15.63 6.66
C ARG A 353 -17.37 16.66 5.91
N ASP A 354 -18.32 17.27 6.59
CA ASP A 354 -19.14 18.34 6.06
C ASP A 354 -18.35 19.64 5.91
N THR A 355 -18.87 20.60 5.15
CA THR A 355 -18.22 21.90 4.90
C THR A 355 -18.02 22.75 6.15
N ASN A 356 -18.82 22.53 7.21
CA ASN A 356 -18.65 23.14 8.52
C ASN A 356 -17.58 22.48 9.40
N GLY A 357 -16.94 21.41 8.92
CA GLY A 357 -15.90 20.67 9.64
C GLY A 357 -16.39 19.48 10.47
N THR A 358 -17.70 19.24 10.58
CA THR A 358 -18.24 18.08 11.30
C THR A 358 -17.89 16.79 10.56
N VAL A 359 -17.35 15.81 11.31
CA VAL A 359 -17.03 14.48 10.79
C VAL A 359 -18.04 13.46 11.31
N ARG A 360 -18.58 12.63 10.41
CA ARG A 360 -19.45 11.50 10.73
C ARG A 360 -18.90 10.21 10.13
N GLN A 361 -18.90 9.13 10.89
CA GLN A 361 -18.67 7.78 10.38
C GLN A 361 -19.89 7.32 9.59
N LEU A 362 -19.68 6.75 8.42
CA LEU A 362 -20.74 6.28 7.52
C LEU A 362 -20.86 4.75 7.52
N THR A 363 -19.76 4.03 7.80
CA THR A 363 -19.76 2.56 7.76
C THR A 363 -19.44 1.95 9.11
N HIS A 364 -19.79 0.67 9.24
CA HIS A 364 -19.41 -0.21 10.34
C HIS A 364 -18.94 -1.55 9.76
N LEU A 365 -17.89 -1.49 8.95
CA LEU A 365 -17.34 -2.64 8.21
C LEU A 365 -16.80 -3.72 9.15
N HIS A 366 -16.43 -3.34 10.39
CA HIS A 366 -15.75 -4.21 11.36
C HIS A 366 -16.55 -4.52 12.64
N GLN A 367 -17.89 -4.53 12.56
CA GLN A 367 -18.71 -4.91 13.73
C GLN A 367 -18.33 -6.26 14.34
N PHE A 368 -17.84 -7.19 13.53
CA PHE A 368 -17.37 -8.51 13.96
C PHE A 368 -16.02 -8.48 14.71
N TRP A 369 -15.38 -7.31 14.83
CA TRP A 369 -14.23 -7.03 15.70
C TRP A 369 -14.62 -6.45 17.05
N ASN A 370 -15.90 -6.18 17.30
CA ASN A 370 -16.36 -5.63 18.57
C ASN A 370 -15.94 -6.54 19.73
N GLY A 371 -15.26 -5.94 20.71
CA GLY A 371 -14.74 -6.66 21.87
C GLY A 371 -13.37 -7.32 21.67
N VAL A 372 -12.75 -7.23 20.49
CA VAL A 372 -11.37 -7.65 20.27
C VAL A 372 -10.44 -6.45 20.53
N PRO A 373 -9.64 -6.47 21.61
CA PRO A 373 -8.76 -5.36 21.93
C PRO A 373 -7.59 -5.32 20.94
N LEU A 374 -7.35 -4.17 20.32
CA LEU A 374 -6.11 -3.90 19.60
C LEU A 374 -5.00 -3.52 20.58
N ALA A 375 -3.75 -3.56 20.13
CA ALA A 375 -2.56 -3.22 20.90
C ALA A 375 -2.65 -1.82 21.54
N SER A 376 -1.95 -1.60 22.63
CA SER A 376 -1.66 -0.26 23.13
C SER A 376 -0.46 0.28 22.36
N THR A 377 -0.67 1.29 21.50
CA THR A 377 0.38 1.84 20.66
C THR A 377 0.91 3.16 21.19
N THR A 378 2.23 3.30 21.19
CA THR A 378 2.92 4.55 21.51
C THR A 378 3.87 4.91 20.37
N ILE A 379 3.62 6.01 19.68
CA ILE A 379 4.54 6.59 18.71
C ILE A 379 5.52 7.48 19.48
N PHE A 380 6.80 7.38 19.15
CA PHE A 380 7.85 8.15 19.80
C PHE A 380 9.02 8.40 18.85
N HIS A 381 9.84 9.39 19.21
CA HIS A 381 11.08 9.70 18.50
C HIS A 381 12.28 9.36 19.38
N THR A 382 13.37 8.94 18.72
CA THR A 382 14.67 8.74 19.38
C THR A 382 15.80 9.14 18.44
N LYS A 383 16.97 9.44 19.03
CA LYS A 383 18.15 9.78 18.23
C LYS A 383 18.91 8.52 17.84
N SER A 384 19.33 8.48 16.59
CA SER A 384 20.25 7.50 16.05
C SER A 384 21.70 7.83 16.45
N PHE A 385 22.63 7.01 15.98
CA PHE A 385 24.08 7.12 16.26
C PHE A 385 24.72 8.44 15.82
N ASP A 386 24.08 9.17 14.91
CA ASP A 386 24.53 10.43 14.31
C ASP A 386 23.57 11.60 14.58
N ASP A 387 22.77 11.50 15.64
CA ASP A 387 21.74 12.46 16.04
C ASP A 387 20.55 12.60 15.06
N THR A 388 20.45 11.75 14.04
CA THR A 388 19.27 11.69 13.17
C THR A 388 18.04 11.30 13.99
N ASP A 389 16.94 12.00 13.79
CA ASP A 389 15.67 11.75 14.47
C ASP A 389 14.92 10.60 13.79
N ILE A 390 14.63 9.54 14.54
CA ILE A 390 13.95 8.33 14.01
C ILE A 390 12.62 8.17 14.73
N GLU A 391 11.55 8.09 13.95
CA GLU A 391 10.20 7.83 14.45
C GLU A 391 9.91 6.32 14.51
N ALA A 392 9.29 5.87 15.60
CA ALA A 392 8.94 4.49 15.82
C ALA A 392 7.62 4.34 16.56
N ALA A 393 6.94 3.20 16.40
CA ALA A 393 5.76 2.83 17.13
C ALA A 393 6.01 1.54 17.92
N LEU A 394 5.79 1.60 19.25
CA LEU A 394 5.83 0.43 20.13
C LEU A 394 4.42 -0.01 20.45
N LEU A 395 4.08 -1.22 20.02
CA LEU A 395 2.81 -1.89 20.27
C LEU A 395 2.96 -2.86 21.43
N LYS A 396 2.09 -2.74 22.44
CA LYS A 396 2.12 -3.53 23.68
C LYS A 396 0.83 -4.30 23.93
N PRO A 397 0.91 -5.48 24.60
CA PRO A 397 -0.26 -6.23 25.04
C PRO A 397 -1.17 -5.40 25.98
N ARG A 398 -2.47 -5.69 25.97
CA ARG A 398 -3.45 -5.16 26.92
C ARG A 398 -4.09 -6.32 27.70
N PRO A 399 -4.20 -6.25 29.04
CA PRO A 399 -3.65 -5.22 29.92
C PRO A 399 -2.12 -5.35 30.07
N THR A 400 -1.43 -4.24 30.24
CA THR A 400 0.00 -4.23 30.58
C THR A 400 0.16 -4.59 32.06
N ILE A 401 0.94 -5.61 32.36
CA ILE A 401 1.25 -6.01 33.75
C ILE A 401 2.56 -5.33 34.16
N LEU A 402 2.48 -4.49 35.18
CA LEU A 402 3.66 -3.74 35.64
C LEU A 402 4.78 -4.68 36.14
N GLY A 403 5.97 -4.53 35.58
CA GLY A 403 7.15 -5.32 35.93
C GLY A 403 7.32 -6.64 35.17
N GLU A 404 6.36 -7.00 34.29
CA GLU A 404 6.55 -8.10 33.34
C GLU A 404 7.45 -7.65 32.20
N LYS A 405 8.41 -8.52 31.82
CA LYS A 405 9.23 -8.31 30.64
C LYS A 405 8.74 -9.16 29.49
N HIS A 406 8.49 -8.50 28.35
CA HIS A 406 7.99 -9.14 27.14
C HIS A 406 9.12 -9.51 26.17
N ALA A 407 8.95 -10.59 25.43
CA ALA A 407 9.73 -10.82 24.21
C ALA A 407 9.33 -9.74 23.19
N LEU A 408 10.29 -9.21 22.43
CA LEU A 408 10.05 -8.17 21.44
C LEU A 408 10.36 -8.67 20.04
N VAL A 409 9.49 -8.35 19.08
CA VAL A 409 9.74 -8.52 17.66
C VAL A 409 9.90 -7.15 17.01
N LEU A 410 11.08 -6.92 16.43
CA LEU A 410 11.36 -5.77 15.57
C LEU A 410 10.86 -6.10 14.17
N LEU A 411 9.88 -5.37 13.65
CA LEU A 411 9.43 -5.47 12.27
C LEU A 411 10.03 -4.33 11.42
N VAL A 412 10.41 -4.68 10.20
CA VAL A 412 10.96 -3.77 9.20
C VAL A 412 10.04 -3.79 7.98
N HIS A 413 9.64 -2.59 7.52
CA HIS A 413 8.78 -2.46 6.32
C HIS A 413 9.51 -2.78 5.02
N GLY A 414 8.76 -2.99 3.95
CA GLY A 414 9.28 -3.12 2.59
C GLY A 414 9.68 -1.76 1.99
N GLY A 415 10.17 -1.76 0.78
CA GLY A 415 10.58 -0.56 0.06
C GLY A 415 12.03 -0.67 -0.41
N PRO A 416 13.00 0.15 0.12
CA PRO A 416 13.03 0.93 1.38
C PRO A 416 12.23 2.24 1.39
N SER A 417 11.89 2.78 0.23
CA SER A 417 11.15 4.05 0.07
C SER A 417 9.65 3.94 0.41
N SER A 418 9.30 3.06 1.36
CA SER A 418 7.96 2.96 1.95
C SER A 418 7.98 3.45 3.40
N ASN A 419 6.94 3.18 4.18
CA ASN A 419 6.87 3.44 5.61
C ASN A 419 5.82 2.55 6.27
N PHE A 420 5.97 2.27 7.56
CA PHE A 420 4.81 1.84 8.35
C PHE A 420 3.84 2.99 8.51
N SER A 421 2.56 2.73 8.31
CA SER A 421 1.49 3.69 8.54
C SER A 421 0.55 3.24 9.67
N ALA A 422 -0.13 4.19 10.30
CA ALA A 422 -1.01 3.93 11.43
C ALA A 422 -2.28 3.12 11.09
N GLY A 423 -2.63 2.98 9.81
CA GLY A 423 -3.79 2.19 9.38
C GLY A 423 -3.60 0.69 9.54
N TYR A 424 -4.71 -0.05 9.61
CA TYR A 424 -4.67 -1.50 9.62
C TYR A 424 -4.34 -2.02 8.21
N SER A 425 -3.27 -2.78 8.09
CA SER A 425 -2.71 -3.34 6.86
C SER A 425 -2.27 -4.79 7.12
N TRP A 426 -1.68 -5.43 6.13
CA TRP A 426 -1.07 -6.75 6.29
C TRP A 426 0.04 -6.75 7.36
N ASP A 427 0.94 -5.75 7.32
CA ASP A 427 2.04 -5.63 8.30
C ASP A 427 1.52 -5.38 9.72
N THR A 428 0.53 -4.49 9.86
CA THR A 428 -0.06 -4.20 11.17
C THR A 428 -0.95 -5.36 11.67
N ALA A 429 -1.55 -6.16 10.79
CA ALA A 429 -2.23 -7.40 11.15
C ALA A 429 -1.25 -8.41 11.77
N TRP A 430 -0.07 -8.58 11.15
CA TRP A 430 1.01 -9.37 11.72
C TRP A 430 1.41 -8.86 13.11
N ALA A 431 1.65 -7.54 13.24
CA ALA A 431 1.98 -6.92 14.52
C ALA A 431 0.90 -7.12 15.59
N GLN A 432 -0.38 -6.87 15.27
CA GLN A 432 -1.50 -7.03 16.20
C GLN A 432 -1.69 -8.48 16.66
N MET A 433 -1.51 -9.44 15.78
CA MET A 433 -1.53 -10.86 16.12
C MET A 433 -0.45 -11.18 17.15
N LEU A 434 0.80 -10.82 16.90
CA LEU A 434 1.91 -11.07 17.83
C LEU A 434 1.67 -10.41 19.19
N VAL A 435 1.20 -9.16 19.20
CA VAL A 435 0.91 -8.44 20.44
C VAL A 435 -0.17 -9.16 21.25
N SER A 436 -1.21 -9.67 20.61
CA SER A 436 -2.27 -10.42 21.32
C SER A 436 -1.77 -11.74 21.93
N HIS A 437 -0.64 -12.26 21.43
CA HIS A 437 0.05 -13.43 21.99
C HIS A 437 1.13 -13.09 23.01
N GLY A 438 1.21 -11.84 23.46
CA GLY A 438 2.07 -11.41 24.56
C GLY A 438 3.44 -10.86 24.15
N TYR A 439 3.66 -10.61 22.87
CA TYR A 439 4.88 -9.94 22.38
C TYR A 439 4.73 -8.41 22.48
N GLU A 440 5.82 -7.71 22.69
CA GLU A 440 5.97 -6.35 22.21
C GLU A 440 6.33 -6.37 20.74
N VAL A 441 5.79 -5.45 19.94
CA VAL A 441 6.17 -5.28 18.54
C VAL A 441 6.64 -3.85 18.31
N LEU A 442 7.82 -3.72 17.74
CA LEU A 442 8.45 -2.44 17.42
C LEU A 442 8.44 -2.23 15.91
N LEU A 443 7.71 -1.21 15.46
CA LEU A 443 7.69 -0.74 14.08
C LEU A 443 8.59 0.49 13.98
N VAL A 444 9.55 0.48 13.08
CA VAL A 444 10.50 1.60 12.91
C VAL A 444 10.47 2.08 11.47
N ASN A 445 10.44 3.40 11.28
CA ASN A 445 10.67 4.04 10.00
C ASN A 445 12.12 4.58 9.98
N PRO A 446 13.13 3.77 9.56
CA PRO A 446 14.52 4.20 9.51
C PRO A 446 14.75 5.19 8.36
N ARG A 447 15.94 5.80 8.29
CA ARG A 447 16.33 6.56 7.08
C ARG A 447 16.15 5.71 5.83
N GLY A 448 15.75 6.34 4.73
CA GLY A 448 15.25 5.65 3.53
C GLY A 448 13.72 5.59 3.48
N SER A 449 13.01 5.75 4.62
CA SER A 449 11.55 5.73 4.66
C SER A 449 10.92 6.99 4.09
N ASN A 450 9.75 6.81 3.49
CA ASN A 450 8.89 7.89 2.99
C ASN A 450 8.16 8.62 4.13
N GLY A 451 7.71 9.86 3.87
CA GLY A 451 6.88 10.63 4.79
C GLY A 451 7.67 11.51 5.78
N TYR A 452 8.94 11.78 5.51
CA TYR A 452 9.78 12.66 6.32
C TYR A 452 10.35 13.80 5.48
N SER A 453 11.49 13.63 4.84
CA SER A 453 12.06 14.60 3.91
C SER A 453 12.79 13.89 2.79
N GLU A 454 12.99 14.56 1.65
CA GLU A 454 13.79 14.02 0.54
C GLU A 454 15.18 13.57 1.05
N LYS A 455 15.84 14.40 1.83
CA LYS A 455 17.13 14.05 2.44
C LYS A 455 17.08 12.78 3.28
N PHE A 456 16.00 12.57 4.02
CA PHE A 456 15.82 11.36 4.84
C PHE A 456 15.55 10.14 3.97
N LEU A 457 14.72 10.29 2.94
CA LEU A 457 14.40 9.25 1.96
C LEU A 457 15.64 8.76 1.19
N GLU A 458 16.55 9.66 0.83
CA GLU A 458 17.77 9.34 0.08
C GLU A 458 18.94 8.87 0.97
N ALA A 459 18.80 8.97 2.29
CA ALA A 459 19.92 8.81 3.22
C ALA A 459 20.48 7.39 3.33
N ASN A 460 19.85 6.39 2.71
CA ASN A 460 20.36 5.02 2.59
C ASN A 460 20.80 4.65 1.16
N ARG A 461 20.90 5.63 0.27
CA ARG A 461 21.37 5.40 -1.11
C ARG A 461 22.79 4.83 -1.12
N GLY A 462 22.96 3.66 -1.74
CA GLY A 462 24.23 2.94 -1.80
C GLY A 462 24.72 2.36 -0.47
N ASP A 463 23.85 2.32 0.58
CA ASP A 463 24.22 1.94 1.95
C ASP A 463 23.10 1.15 2.66
N TRP A 464 22.39 0.25 1.94
CA TRP A 464 21.38 -0.61 2.59
C TRP A 464 22.06 -1.55 3.59
N GLY A 465 21.49 -1.66 4.78
CA GLY A 465 22.11 -2.37 5.90
C GLY A 465 23.21 -1.60 6.62
N GLY A 466 23.51 -0.36 6.20
CA GLY A 466 24.50 0.50 6.83
C GLY A 466 23.93 1.42 7.90
N ALA A 467 23.61 2.66 7.54
CA ALA A 467 23.09 3.64 8.47
C ALA A 467 21.62 3.35 8.87
N ASP A 468 20.81 2.82 7.99
CA ASP A 468 19.43 2.38 8.24
C ASP A 468 19.37 1.23 9.26
N PHE A 469 20.25 0.24 9.18
CA PHE A 469 20.36 -0.80 10.20
C PHE A 469 20.78 -0.23 11.57
N LYS A 470 21.68 0.76 11.60
CA LYS A 470 22.06 1.43 12.85
C LYS A 470 20.90 2.20 13.46
N ASP A 471 20.02 2.77 12.66
CA ASP A 471 18.77 3.39 13.12
C ASP A 471 17.89 2.38 13.85
N LEU A 472 17.66 1.22 13.24
CA LEU A 472 16.88 0.12 13.84
C LEU A 472 17.47 -0.30 15.19
N MET A 473 18.79 -0.45 15.26
CA MET A 473 19.49 -0.84 16.49
C MET A 473 19.43 0.23 17.57
N ALA A 474 19.53 1.50 17.21
CA ALA A 474 19.43 2.63 18.16
C ALA A 474 18.02 2.73 18.78
N VAL A 475 16.97 2.55 17.95
CA VAL A 475 15.58 2.51 18.43
C VAL A 475 15.35 1.30 19.34
N LEU A 476 15.84 0.12 18.96
CA LEU A 476 15.76 -1.09 19.78
C LEU A 476 16.45 -0.90 21.15
N ASP A 477 17.63 -0.29 21.17
CA ASP A 477 18.34 0.01 22.42
C ASP A 477 17.56 0.98 23.30
N ALA A 478 16.95 2.01 22.72
CA ALA A 478 16.11 2.95 23.45
C ALA A 478 14.88 2.28 24.08
N VAL A 479 14.27 1.30 23.39
CA VAL A 479 13.13 0.53 23.93
C VAL A 479 13.58 -0.39 25.06
N ILE A 480 14.68 -1.13 24.89
CA ILE A 480 15.23 -1.99 25.95
C ILE A 480 15.59 -1.19 27.20
N ALA A 481 16.13 0.01 27.05
CA ALA A 481 16.48 0.89 28.16
C ALA A 481 15.27 1.33 28.99
N ARG A 482 14.03 1.24 28.48
CA ARG A 482 12.79 1.49 29.25
C ARG A 482 12.51 0.38 30.29
N GLY A 483 13.12 -0.80 30.13
CA GLY A 483 13.13 -1.87 31.13
C GLY A 483 11.98 -2.87 31.06
N GLU A 484 11.04 -2.72 30.13
CA GLU A 484 9.89 -3.61 29.95
C GLU A 484 10.19 -4.74 28.95
N THR A 485 11.10 -4.53 28.01
CA THR A 485 11.54 -5.52 27.02
C THR A 485 12.59 -6.46 27.61
N ASP A 486 12.49 -7.75 27.28
CA ASP A 486 13.49 -8.75 27.62
C ASP A 486 14.58 -8.77 26.53
N PRO A 487 15.82 -8.34 26.83
CA PRO A 487 16.89 -8.27 25.83
C PRO A 487 17.40 -9.65 25.36
N ASP A 488 17.06 -10.73 26.07
CA ASP A 488 17.44 -12.09 25.71
C ASP A 488 16.38 -12.79 24.82
N ARG A 489 15.22 -12.15 24.59
CA ARG A 489 14.12 -12.67 23.78
C ARG A 489 13.72 -11.71 22.67
N LEU A 490 14.67 -11.42 21.77
CA LEU A 490 14.47 -10.51 20.63
C LEU A 490 14.29 -11.29 19.33
N GLY A 491 13.25 -10.96 18.59
CA GLY A 491 13.00 -11.40 17.22
C GLY A 491 13.13 -10.26 16.22
N ILE A 492 13.33 -10.59 14.96
CA ILE A 492 13.30 -9.65 13.84
C ILE A 492 12.53 -10.27 12.68
N GLY A 493 11.83 -9.44 11.91
CA GLY A 493 11.16 -9.89 10.69
C GLY A 493 10.72 -8.75 9.79
N GLY A 494 10.39 -9.11 8.56
CA GLY A 494 9.87 -8.18 7.57
C GLY A 494 9.72 -8.83 6.21
N TRP A 495 9.16 -8.07 5.27
CA TRP A 495 8.88 -8.50 3.91
C TRP A 495 9.61 -7.62 2.90
N SER A 496 10.05 -8.18 1.74
CA SER A 496 10.74 -7.43 0.69
C SER A 496 12.06 -6.84 1.22
N TYR A 497 12.29 -5.54 1.13
CA TYR A 497 13.41 -4.87 1.81
C TYR A 497 13.45 -5.19 3.32
N GLY A 498 12.30 -5.32 4.00
CA GLY A 498 12.26 -5.77 5.40
C GLY A 498 12.76 -7.20 5.60
N GLY A 499 12.53 -8.08 4.62
CA GLY A 499 13.10 -9.42 4.56
C GLY A 499 14.61 -9.42 4.32
N GLU A 500 15.10 -8.56 3.43
CA GLU A 500 16.52 -8.30 3.21
C GLU A 500 17.19 -7.77 4.48
N MET A 501 16.63 -6.75 5.10
CA MET A 501 17.14 -6.18 6.35
C MET A 501 17.16 -7.25 7.46
N THR A 502 16.19 -8.17 7.47
CA THR A 502 16.20 -9.33 8.38
C THR A 502 17.37 -10.27 8.07
N ALA A 503 17.58 -10.61 6.78
CA ALA A 503 18.72 -11.42 6.34
C ALA A 503 20.05 -10.72 6.63
N TRP A 504 20.11 -9.40 6.48
CA TRP A 504 21.26 -8.58 6.87
C TRP A 504 21.52 -8.63 8.37
N ALA A 505 20.50 -8.35 9.18
CA ALA A 505 20.60 -8.25 10.63
C ALA A 505 21.16 -9.52 11.28
N ILE A 506 20.77 -10.72 10.80
CA ILE A 506 21.28 -11.99 11.34
C ILE A 506 22.75 -12.23 10.98
N THR A 507 23.31 -11.52 9.99
CA THR A 507 24.73 -11.57 9.65
C THR A 507 25.57 -10.55 10.42
N GLN A 508 24.95 -9.49 10.97
CA GLN A 508 25.60 -8.37 11.64
C GLN A 508 25.47 -8.42 13.17
N SER A 509 24.49 -9.17 13.69
CA SER A 509 24.17 -9.17 15.12
C SER A 509 23.74 -10.56 15.62
N SER A 510 24.21 -10.94 16.81
CA SER A 510 23.78 -12.17 17.51
C SER A 510 22.65 -11.93 18.52
N ARG A 511 22.10 -10.73 18.59
CA ARG A 511 21.04 -10.35 19.55
C ARG A 511 19.74 -11.07 19.30
N PHE A 512 19.38 -11.26 18.04
CA PHE A 512 18.12 -11.88 17.64
C PHE A 512 18.17 -13.41 17.85
N LYS A 513 17.10 -13.96 18.44
CA LYS A 513 16.95 -15.41 18.71
C LYS A 513 16.00 -16.07 17.72
N ALA A 514 15.27 -15.30 16.94
CA ALA A 514 14.40 -15.76 15.86
C ALA A 514 14.36 -14.69 14.75
N ALA A 515 14.31 -15.14 13.50
CA ALA A 515 14.18 -14.28 12.34
C ALA A 515 13.10 -14.81 11.39
N VAL A 516 12.33 -13.90 10.76
CA VAL A 516 11.38 -14.22 9.70
C VAL A 516 11.69 -13.33 8.50
N ALA A 517 12.31 -13.91 7.47
CA ALA A 517 12.69 -13.22 6.23
C ALA A 517 11.70 -13.56 5.11
N GLY A 518 10.79 -12.64 4.83
CA GLY A 518 9.79 -12.79 3.78
C GLY A 518 10.22 -12.13 2.48
N ALA A 519 10.11 -12.82 1.32
CA ALA A 519 10.48 -12.31 -0.01
C ALA A 519 11.82 -11.54 0.01
N ALA A 520 12.84 -12.12 0.67
CA ALA A 520 14.07 -11.44 1.02
C ALA A 520 15.05 -11.36 -0.15
N VAL A 521 15.65 -10.21 -0.39
CA VAL A 521 16.85 -10.10 -1.22
C VAL A 521 18.04 -10.66 -0.43
N PHE A 522 18.79 -11.53 -1.06
CA PHE A 522 19.97 -12.16 -0.48
C PHE A 522 21.27 -11.70 -1.13
N ASP A 523 21.23 -11.48 -2.44
CA ASP A 523 22.35 -11.03 -3.25
C ASP A 523 21.88 -9.95 -4.23
N GLN A 524 22.30 -8.72 -4.00
CA GLN A 524 21.87 -7.55 -4.75
C GLN A 524 22.21 -7.64 -6.25
N ALA A 525 23.38 -8.18 -6.60
CA ALA A 525 23.76 -8.29 -8.00
C ALA A 525 22.93 -9.35 -8.75
N ALA A 526 22.56 -10.44 -8.08
CA ALA A 526 21.69 -11.46 -8.66
C ALA A 526 20.23 -10.97 -8.75
N GLU A 527 19.80 -10.16 -7.80
CA GLU A 527 18.48 -9.56 -7.78
C GLU A 527 18.32 -8.59 -8.93
N PHE A 528 19.17 -7.55 -9.05
CA PHE A 528 19.18 -6.57 -10.14
C PHE A 528 19.10 -7.21 -11.55
N GLN A 529 19.77 -8.35 -11.74
CA GLN A 529 19.82 -9.04 -13.03
C GLN A 529 18.56 -9.87 -13.35
N THR A 530 17.67 -10.07 -12.38
CA THR A 530 16.55 -11.02 -12.52
C THR A 530 15.20 -10.46 -12.08
N GLU A 531 15.16 -9.29 -11.45
CA GLU A 531 13.93 -8.59 -11.09
C GLU A 531 13.24 -7.98 -12.33
N LYS A 532 11.97 -7.63 -12.13
CA LYS A 532 11.13 -7.09 -13.22
C LYS A 532 11.31 -5.59 -13.49
N ASP A 533 11.90 -4.81 -12.56
CA ASP A 533 11.92 -3.34 -12.61
C ASP A 533 13.22 -2.76 -12.00
N PRO A 534 14.38 -2.96 -12.66
CA PRO A 534 15.70 -2.63 -12.12
C PRO A 534 16.01 -1.13 -12.08
N ALA A 535 15.20 -0.27 -12.70
CA ALA A 535 15.46 1.17 -12.76
C ALA A 535 15.51 1.84 -11.38
N GLY A 536 14.74 1.33 -10.41
CA GLY A 536 14.79 1.78 -9.03
C GLY A 536 16.13 1.46 -8.37
N ASP A 537 16.60 0.24 -8.51
CA ASP A 537 17.85 -0.26 -7.94
C ASP A 537 19.06 0.39 -8.60
N GLU A 538 19.01 0.67 -9.91
CA GLU A 538 20.06 1.42 -10.60
C GLU A 538 20.26 2.81 -9.98
N TRP A 539 19.18 3.47 -9.59
CA TRP A 539 19.31 4.74 -8.88
C TRP A 539 19.99 4.59 -7.50
N TYR A 540 19.71 3.51 -6.75
CA TYR A 540 20.33 3.27 -5.45
C TYR A 540 21.81 2.91 -5.57
N PHE A 541 22.18 2.04 -6.48
CA PHE A 541 23.48 1.35 -6.51
C PHE A 541 24.30 1.57 -7.76
N GLY A 542 23.72 2.13 -8.83
CA GLY A 542 24.25 2.03 -10.18
C GLY A 542 24.04 0.62 -10.75
N THR A 543 24.91 0.19 -11.66
CA THR A 543 24.83 -1.17 -12.22
C THR A 543 25.86 -2.12 -11.59
N PRO A 544 25.57 -3.43 -11.46
CA PRO A 544 26.52 -4.39 -10.89
C PRO A 544 27.77 -4.58 -11.74
N TRP A 545 27.73 -4.20 -13.01
CA TRP A 545 28.88 -4.26 -13.93
C TRP A 545 29.85 -3.11 -13.69
N GLU A 546 29.37 -1.94 -13.29
CA GLU A 546 30.16 -0.73 -13.02
C GLU A 546 30.57 -0.61 -11.55
N HIS A 547 29.72 -1.09 -10.62
CA HIS A 547 29.88 -0.93 -9.18
C HIS A 547 29.78 -2.26 -8.41
N PRO A 548 30.50 -3.34 -8.83
CA PRO A 548 30.36 -4.68 -8.22
C PRO A 548 30.67 -4.70 -6.71
N ASP A 549 31.52 -3.81 -6.23
CA ASP A 549 31.87 -3.66 -4.83
C ASP A 549 30.72 -3.06 -3.99
N VAL A 550 29.93 -2.17 -4.59
CA VAL A 550 28.73 -1.61 -3.96
C VAL A 550 27.69 -2.71 -3.75
N PHE A 551 27.41 -3.49 -4.78
CA PHE A 551 26.47 -4.61 -4.70
C PHE A 551 26.94 -5.66 -3.70
N ALA A 552 28.20 -6.04 -3.72
CA ALA A 552 28.73 -7.04 -2.79
C ALA A 552 28.66 -6.59 -1.33
N ARG A 553 29.01 -5.34 -1.01
CA ARG A 553 29.00 -4.86 0.38
C ARG A 553 27.61 -4.68 0.96
N ASN A 554 26.57 -4.45 0.13
CA ASN A 554 25.19 -4.32 0.56
C ASN A 554 24.43 -5.68 0.51
N SER A 555 25.07 -6.76 0.05
CA SER A 555 24.45 -8.07 -0.04
C SER A 555 24.60 -8.88 1.26
N PRO A 556 23.52 -9.39 1.87
CA PRO A 556 23.60 -10.34 2.99
C PRO A 556 24.45 -11.59 2.67
N SER A 557 24.48 -12.01 1.40
CA SER A 557 25.27 -13.16 0.92
C SER A 557 26.76 -13.06 1.25
N THR A 558 27.32 -11.86 1.21
CA THR A 558 28.73 -11.59 1.51
C THR A 558 29.11 -11.96 2.95
N TYR A 559 28.19 -11.81 3.89
CA TYR A 559 28.42 -11.96 5.33
C TYR A 559 27.75 -13.19 5.94
N ILE A 560 27.08 -14.02 5.16
CA ILE A 560 26.20 -15.10 5.63
C ILE A 560 26.85 -16.11 6.55
N ARG A 561 28.19 -16.28 6.48
CA ARG A 561 28.94 -17.13 7.39
C ARG A 561 28.83 -16.72 8.86
N ASN A 562 28.45 -15.49 9.14
CA ASN A 562 28.31 -14.95 10.49
C ASN A 562 26.92 -15.23 11.08
N ALA A 563 25.97 -15.71 10.27
CA ALA A 563 24.60 -15.93 10.71
C ALA A 563 24.51 -17.18 11.61
N HIS A 564 23.80 -17.02 12.75
CA HIS A 564 23.54 -18.08 13.72
C HIS A 564 22.08 -18.13 14.17
N THR A 565 21.29 -17.12 13.82
CA THR A 565 19.90 -16.96 14.24
C THR A 565 18.99 -17.93 13.49
N PRO A 566 18.17 -18.75 14.19
CA PRO A 566 17.13 -19.55 13.56
C PRO A 566 16.24 -18.70 12.66
N THR A 567 16.07 -19.10 11.39
CA THR A 567 15.44 -18.27 10.37
C THR A 567 14.34 -19.02 9.62
N LEU A 568 13.12 -18.46 9.63
CA LEU A 568 12.01 -18.83 8.76
C LEU A 568 12.08 -17.96 7.50
N ILE A 569 12.02 -18.60 6.33
CA ILE A 569 12.01 -17.92 5.02
C ILE A 569 10.66 -18.20 4.35
N LEU A 570 10.00 -17.16 3.89
CA LEU A 570 8.68 -17.22 3.26
C LEU A 570 8.73 -16.49 1.91
N ASP A 571 8.16 -17.09 0.83
CA ASP A 571 8.18 -16.46 -0.48
C ASP A 571 7.08 -16.98 -1.39
N GLY A 572 6.67 -16.20 -2.39
CA GLY A 572 5.84 -16.65 -3.52
C GLY A 572 6.70 -17.36 -4.57
N GLU A 573 6.21 -18.46 -5.16
CA GLU A 573 6.98 -19.13 -6.23
C GLU A 573 7.09 -18.31 -7.50
N ASP A 574 6.11 -17.41 -7.75
CA ASP A 574 6.03 -16.54 -8.92
C ASP A 574 6.43 -15.07 -8.58
N ASP A 575 7.23 -14.88 -7.52
CA ASP A 575 7.75 -13.56 -7.19
C ASP A 575 8.71 -13.06 -8.29
N ALA A 576 8.30 -11.99 -8.98
CA ALA A 576 9.07 -11.33 -10.02
C ALA A 576 9.76 -10.04 -9.54
N SER A 577 9.39 -9.54 -8.36
CA SER A 577 10.06 -8.37 -7.75
C SER A 577 11.35 -8.78 -7.06
N ASN A 578 11.26 -9.76 -6.12
CA ASN A 578 12.43 -10.37 -5.48
C ASN A 578 12.45 -11.86 -5.89
N PRO A 579 13.02 -12.19 -7.03
CA PRO A 579 12.85 -13.53 -7.62
C PRO A 579 13.18 -14.64 -6.63
N VAL A 580 12.33 -15.68 -6.57
CA VAL A 580 12.40 -16.78 -5.60
C VAL A 580 13.77 -17.45 -5.48
N GLY A 581 14.66 -17.22 -6.45
CA GLY A 581 16.08 -17.59 -6.41
C GLY A 581 16.81 -17.01 -5.22
N GLN A 582 16.44 -15.82 -4.76
CA GLN A 582 16.99 -15.11 -3.62
C GLN A 582 16.72 -15.90 -2.31
N SER A 583 15.45 -16.23 -2.05
CA SER A 583 15.03 -17.05 -0.90
C SER A 583 15.68 -18.45 -0.91
N LYS A 584 15.75 -19.09 -2.09
CA LYS A 584 16.46 -20.38 -2.25
C LYS A 584 17.95 -20.28 -1.97
N GLY A 585 18.58 -19.17 -2.34
CA GLY A 585 19.98 -18.86 -2.05
C GLY A 585 20.24 -18.73 -0.56
N LEU A 586 19.45 -17.89 0.12
CA LEU A 586 19.51 -17.68 1.57
C LEU A 586 19.32 -19.00 2.33
N TYR A 587 18.29 -19.79 1.98
CA TYR A 587 18.04 -21.09 2.59
C TYR A 587 19.24 -22.03 2.48
N ARG A 588 19.82 -22.19 1.28
CA ARG A 588 20.96 -23.07 1.05
C ARG A 588 22.20 -22.64 1.83
N ALA A 589 22.45 -21.34 1.89
CA ALA A 589 23.59 -20.79 2.61
C ALA A 589 23.46 -21.03 4.13
N LEU A 590 22.29 -20.72 4.73
CA LEU A 590 22.03 -20.96 6.15
C LEU A 590 22.15 -22.46 6.50
N LYS A 591 21.59 -23.35 5.68
CA LYS A 591 21.76 -24.82 5.85
C LYS A 591 23.19 -25.25 5.75
N HIS A 592 23.99 -24.69 4.82
CA HIS A 592 25.39 -25.00 4.67
C HIS A 592 26.20 -24.67 5.94
N PHE A 593 25.88 -23.56 6.61
CA PHE A 593 26.52 -23.14 7.84
C PHE A 593 25.88 -23.73 9.10
N GLY A 594 24.92 -24.66 8.96
CA GLY A 594 24.32 -25.40 10.08
C GLY A 594 23.30 -24.56 10.89
N VAL A 595 22.79 -23.48 10.34
CA VAL A 595 21.75 -22.65 10.98
C VAL A 595 20.40 -23.36 10.88
N GLU A 596 19.65 -23.40 11.98
CA GLU A 596 18.27 -23.90 11.94
C GLU A 596 17.42 -23.02 11.01
N THR A 597 16.87 -23.63 9.95
CA THR A 597 16.18 -22.87 8.90
C THR A 597 15.05 -23.68 8.31
N GLN A 598 13.90 -23.04 8.15
CA GLN A 598 12.76 -23.52 7.37
C GLN A 598 12.50 -22.57 6.23
N MET A 599 12.19 -23.09 5.03
CA MET A 599 11.73 -22.31 3.89
C MET A 599 10.37 -22.81 3.46
N VAL A 600 9.43 -21.90 3.22
CA VAL A 600 8.10 -22.18 2.70
C VAL A 600 7.88 -21.36 1.44
N LEU A 601 7.55 -22.03 0.36
CA LEU A 601 7.22 -21.39 -0.92
C LEU A 601 5.74 -21.58 -1.22
N TYR A 602 5.07 -20.53 -1.62
CA TYR A 602 3.64 -20.51 -1.88
C TYR A 602 3.39 -20.58 -3.40
N PRO A 603 2.83 -21.71 -3.91
CA PRO A 603 2.59 -21.89 -5.35
C PRO A 603 1.59 -20.86 -5.88
N ASP A 604 1.81 -20.39 -7.11
CA ASP A 604 0.98 -19.38 -7.80
C ASP A 604 0.79 -18.07 -7.00
N GLU A 605 1.69 -17.75 -6.08
CA GLU A 605 1.74 -16.45 -5.39
C GLU A 605 2.95 -15.66 -5.87
N GLY A 606 2.74 -14.36 -6.10
CA GLY A 606 3.79 -13.40 -6.43
C GLY A 606 4.37 -12.72 -5.18
N HIS A 607 4.94 -11.53 -5.38
CA HIS A 607 5.58 -10.74 -4.32
C HIS A 607 4.65 -10.39 -3.16
N SER A 608 3.37 -10.22 -3.43
CA SER A 608 2.32 -9.99 -2.41
C SER A 608 1.33 -11.14 -2.45
N PRO A 609 1.41 -12.11 -1.53
CA PRO A 609 0.46 -13.21 -1.48
C PRO A 609 -0.97 -12.71 -1.28
N LEU A 610 -1.89 -13.16 -2.13
CA LEU A 610 -3.27 -12.67 -2.14
C LEU A 610 -4.28 -13.69 -1.64
N ARG A 611 -3.97 -14.99 -1.76
CA ARG A 611 -4.92 -16.05 -1.36
C ARG A 611 -5.07 -16.10 0.15
N TRP A 612 -6.30 -16.27 0.58
CA TRP A 612 -6.64 -16.44 1.99
C TRP A 612 -5.84 -17.58 2.65
N SER A 613 -5.83 -18.75 2.01
CA SER A 613 -5.15 -19.94 2.54
C SER A 613 -3.65 -19.73 2.71
N SER A 614 -2.98 -19.09 1.75
CA SER A 614 -1.56 -18.77 1.81
C SER A 614 -1.24 -17.83 2.97
N ASN A 615 -2.03 -16.77 3.13
CA ASN A 615 -1.83 -15.79 4.18
C ASN A 615 -2.10 -16.37 5.57
N VAL A 616 -3.13 -17.19 5.75
CA VAL A 616 -3.42 -17.87 7.04
C VAL A 616 -2.30 -18.83 7.42
N ASP A 617 -1.82 -19.66 6.48
CA ASP A 617 -0.66 -20.56 6.73
C ASP A 617 0.59 -19.75 7.09
N MET A 618 0.85 -18.66 6.36
CA MET A 618 1.99 -17.78 6.61
C MET A 618 1.97 -17.20 8.02
N PHE A 619 0.86 -16.59 8.44
CA PHE A 619 0.71 -16.01 9.78
C PHE A 619 0.78 -17.07 10.88
N THR A 620 0.26 -18.28 10.63
CA THR A 620 0.40 -19.42 11.55
C THR A 620 1.86 -19.80 11.75
N ARG A 621 2.63 -19.95 10.66
CA ARG A 621 4.06 -20.29 10.75
C ARG A 621 4.90 -19.20 11.40
N ILE A 622 4.60 -17.92 11.13
CA ILE A 622 5.24 -16.77 11.77
C ILE A 622 5.06 -16.85 13.28
N LEU A 623 3.82 -17.04 13.75
CA LEU A 623 3.51 -17.14 15.17
C LEU A 623 4.21 -18.36 15.81
N GLU A 624 4.08 -19.55 15.22
CA GLU A 624 4.71 -20.77 15.71
C GLU A 624 6.24 -20.66 15.77
N TRP A 625 6.86 -19.95 14.80
CA TRP A 625 8.30 -19.74 14.77
C TRP A 625 8.77 -18.87 15.93
N TYR A 626 8.13 -17.74 16.16
CA TYR A 626 8.48 -16.89 17.29
C TYR A 626 8.15 -17.54 18.63
N ASP A 627 7.03 -18.24 18.77
CA ASP A 627 6.70 -18.96 20.01
C ASP A 627 7.77 -20.01 20.37
N ARG A 628 8.23 -20.79 19.38
CA ARG A 628 9.26 -21.80 19.57
C ARG A 628 10.58 -21.21 20.08
N HIS A 629 11.01 -20.09 19.54
CA HIS A 629 12.35 -19.55 19.76
C HIS A 629 12.40 -18.42 20.81
N LEU A 630 11.29 -17.73 21.08
CA LEU A 630 11.26 -16.58 21.99
C LEU A 630 10.48 -16.84 23.28
N GLN A 631 9.48 -17.73 23.28
CA GLN A 631 8.69 -18.01 24.48
C GLN A 631 9.08 -19.35 25.16
N GLY A 632 9.82 -20.22 24.47
CA GLY A 632 10.13 -21.57 24.93
C GLY A 632 8.94 -22.52 24.74
N ALA A 633 9.18 -23.83 24.80
CA ALA A 633 8.09 -24.81 24.75
C ALA A 633 7.20 -24.60 25.98
N ARG A 634 5.95 -24.15 25.77
CA ARG A 634 4.91 -24.11 26.79
C ARG A 634 4.41 -25.51 27.10
#